data_3099e1e876e08cc30888321bddc705bb
#
_entry.id   3099e1e876e08cc30888321bddc705bb
#
_cell.length_a   1.000
_cell.length_b   1.000
_cell.length_c   1.000
_cell.angle_alpha   90.00
_cell.angle_beta   90.00
_cell.angle_gamma   90.00
#
_symmetry.space_group_name_H-M   'P 1'
#
loop_
_entity.id
_entity.type
_entity.pdbx_description
1 polymer ?
#
loop_
_entity_poly.entity_id
_entity_poly.type
_entity_poly.pdbx_seq_one_letter_code
_entity_poly.pdbx_strand_id
1 'polypeptide(L)'
;MYLEKINSPSDIKSYSPDEMKELAKEMRTALLKKLSIHGGHCGPNFGMVEATIALHYVFNSPVDKFVFDVSHQTYPHKMLTGRAYGFLDESRYDDITGYSSPEESEHDFFTLGHTSTSVSLACGLAKARDLKGEKSNVVAIIGDGSLSGGEALEGLDVAAELGSNLIVVVNDNDMSIAENHGGMYQNLKLLRDTDGKAECNLFKSMNLDYVFVKDGNDLESLINAFERVKDTDKPVVVHIVTQKGKGFALAEKNKETWHWCMPFDIETGKPKFTFDGEDYSSVTRDYLLDKMKKDKDVIAITSATPAVFGFDEETRKIAGKQFVDVGIAEETAVALASGIAAGGGKPVYPVYSTFIQRAFDQLSQDLCINNNAATLVVFAASVFGMNDVTHLGIYDIPMMSNIPNLVYLAPTTKEEYLAMLDWSVEQNEHPVAIRIPCCEFISNGEKITKDFSKLNKYEVGQQGSDVAFIGLGSFYPLAKEAAKLYEEKTGTKATVINPYYITGVDEELLTSLKLNHKAVVTLEDGILDGGFGEKIARFFGNSNVKVLNFGLKKEFIDRYNPADILKENHLTKEQIVNDILALN
;
A
#
# COMPACT_ATOMS: atom_id res chain seq x y z
N MET A 1 16.63 -20.96 -26.32
CA MET A 1 16.41 -19.66 -25.66
C MET A 1 17.58 -19.36 -24.74
N TYR A 2 17.97 -18.10 -24.62
CA TYR A 2 19.01 -17.69 -23.67
C TYR A 2 18.49 -17.73 -22.24
N LEU A 3 17.27 -17.23 -22.00
CA LEU A 3 16.66 -17.12 -20.67
C LEU A 3 16.55 -18.47 -19.94
N GLU A 4 16.24 -19.56 -20.64
CA GLU A 4 16.16 -20.91 -20.05
C GLU A 4 17.50 -21.44 -19.53
N LYS A 5 18.61 -20.86 -19.97
CA LYS A 5 19.96 -21.30 -19.61
C LYS A 5 20.54 -20.54 -18.41
N ILE A 6 19.83 -19.49 -17.96
CA ILE A 6 20.31 -18.65 -16.86
C ILE A 6 19.91 -19.27 -15.53
N ASN A 7 20.91 -19.69 -14.76
CA ASN A 7 20.76 -20.18 -13.40
C ASN A 7 21.32 -19.18 -12.37
N SER A 8 22.22 -18.31 -12.80
CA SER A 8 22.81 -17.25 -11.97
C SER A 8 23.20 -16.04 -12.81
N PRO A 9 23.40 -14.86 -12.19
CA PRO A 9 23.85 -13.68 -12.92
C PRO A 9 25.21 -13.84 -13.60
N SER A 10 26.04 -14.79 -13.17
CA SER A 10 27.34 -15.06 -13.80
C SER A 10 27.21 -15.58 -15.24
N ASP A 11 26.10 -16.21 -15.57
CA ASP A 11 25.89 -16.82 -16.88
C ASP A 11 25.84 -15.79 -18.01
N ILE A 12 25.37 -14.56 -17.72
CA ILE A 12 25.31 -13.49 -18.72
C ILE A 12 26.64 -12.73 -18.92
N LYS A 13 27.63 -12.93 -18.05
CA LYS A 13 28.92 -12.21 -18.12
C LYS A 13 29.69 -12.42 -19.42
N SER A 14 29.45 -13.54 -20.08
CA SER A 14 30.11 -13.89 -21.37
C SER A 14 29.28 -13.53 -22.59
N TYR A 15 28.08 -12.99 -22.44
CA TYR A 15 27.20 -12.67 -23.56
C TYR A 15 27.70 -11.47 -24.34
N SER A 16 27.66 -11.60 -25.66
CA SER A 16 27.86 -10.49 -26.57
C SER A 16 26.70 -9.49 -26.52
N PRO A 17 26.89 -8.26 -26.99
CA PRO A 17 25.81 -7.27 -27.07
C PRO A 17 24.55 -7.78 -27.79
N ASP A 18 24.71 -8.56 -28.85
CA ASP A 18 23.57 -9.10 -29.62
C ASP A 18 22.83 -10.20 -28.83
N GLU A 19 23.56 -11.05 -28.10
CA GLU A 19 22.96 -12.05 -27.23
C GLU A 19 22.19 -11.41 -26.08
N MET A 20 22.71 -10.33 -25.49
CA MET A 20 21.99 -9.57 -24.43
C MET A 20 20.73 -8.90 -24.99
N LYS A 21 20.74 -8.37 -26.21
CA LYS A 21 19.55 -7.84 -26.88
C LYS A 21 18.49 -8.91 -27.12
N GLU A 22 18.91 -10.10 -27.50
CA GLU A 22 18.00 -11.23 -27.70
C GLU A 22 17.44 -11.71 -26.36
N LEU A 23 18.27 -11.80 -25.32
CA LEU A 23 17.82 -12.08 -23.95
C LEU A 23 16.75 -11.07 -23.48
N ALA A 24 16.95 -9.79 -23.72
CA ALA A 24 15.95 -8.75 -23.37
C ALA A 24 14.60 -8.98 -24.05
N LYS A 25 14.58 -9.44 -25.30
CA LYS A 25 13.33 -9.79 -26.00
C LYS A 25 12.67 -11.04 -25.42
N GLU A 26 13.45 -12.07 -25.11
CA GLU A 26 12.96 -13.29 -24.48
C GLU A 26 12.34 -13.00 -23.10
N MET A 27 13.00 -12.17 -22.29
CA MET A 27 12.50 -11.72 -20.99
C MET A 27 11.16 -10.98 -21.12
N ARG A 28 11.02 -10.07 -22.08
CA ARG A 28 9.74 -9.37 -22.34
C ARG A 28 8.65 -10.30 -22.80
N THR A 29 8.98 -11.28 -23.63
CA THR A 29 8.00 -12.29 -24.07
C THR A 29 7.49 -13.12 -22.90
N ALA A 30 8.38 -13.55 -22.00
CA ALA A 30 8.01 -14.28 -20.78
C ALA A 30 7.17 -13.42 -19.84
N LEU A 31 7.55 -12.14 -19.62
CA LEU A 31 6.78 -11.17 -18.84
C LEU A 31 5.37 -11.00 -19.39
N LEU A 32 5.25 -10.75 -20.70
CA LEU A 32 3.95 -10.53 -21.33
C LEU A 32 3.03 -11.75 -21.17
N LYS A 33 3.58 -12.95 -21.40
CA LYS A 33 2.83 -14.19 -21.22
C LYS A 33 2.35 -14.36 -19.78
N LYS A 34 3.26 -14.26 -18.78
CA LYS A 34 2.89 -14.39 -17.36
C LYS A 34 1.84 -13.36 -16.97
N LEU A 35 2.05 -12.09 -17.27
CA LEU A 35 1.15 -11.00 -16.88
C LEU A 35 -0.23 -11.12 -17.53
N SER A 36 -0.31 -11.61 -18.77
CA SER A 36 -1.60 -11.82 -19.43
C SER A 36 -2.45 -12.94 -18.80
N ILE A 37 -1.83 -13.86 -18.06
CA ILE A 37 -2.48 -15.01 -17.42
C ILE A 37 -2.71 -14.74 -15.92
N HIS A 38 -1.69 -14.20 -15.25
CA HIS A 38 -1.64 -14.07 -13.80
C HIS A 38 -1.94 -12.65 -13.30
N GLY A 39 -1.67 -11.62 -14.13
CA GLY A 39 -1.67 -10.23 -13.70
C GLY A 39 -0.36 -9.82 -12.98
N GLY A 40 -0.31 -8.59 -12.48
CA GLY A 40 0.83 -8.05 -11.74
C GLY A 40 1.36 -6.71 -12.29
N HIS A 41 2.54 -6.28 -11.81
CA HIS A 41 3.15 -5.02 -12.24
C HIS A 41 3.73 -5.14 -13.66
N CYS A 42 3.15 -4.39 -14.59
CA CYS A 42 3.46 -4.46 -16.02
C CYS A 42 4.50 -3.41 -16.43
N GLY A 43 4.09 -2.16 -16.52
CA GLY A 43 4.91 -1.07 -17.04
C GLY A 43 6.29 -0.93 -16.39
N PRO A 44 6.41 -0.98 -15.06
CA PRO A 44 7.69 -0.91 -14.35
C PRO A 44 8.67 -2.01 -14.77
N ASN A 45 8.21 -3.25 -14.87
CA ASN A 45 9.07 -4.38 -15.24
C ASN A 45 9.54 -4.32 -16.69
N PHE A 46 8.66 -3.96 -17.62
CA PHE A 46 9.01 -3.80 -19.02
C PHE A 46 10.05 -2.69 -19.24
N GLY A 47 9.97 -1.60 -18.47
CA GLY A 47 10.90 -0.48 -18.53
C GLY A 47 12.30 -0.80 -18.03
N MET A 48 12.44 -1.76 -17.10
CA MET A 48 13.69 -2.06 -16.38
C MET A 48 14.49 -3.23 -16.95
N VAL A 49 14.08 -3.84 -18.04
CA VAL A 49 14.73 -5.06 -18.57
C VAL A 49 16.20 -4.80 -18.90
N GLU A 50 16.53 -3.82 -19.74
CA GLU A 50 17.91 -3.52 -20.11
C GLU A 50 18.75 -3.03 -18.93
N ALA A 51 18.17 -2.17 -18.08
CA ALA A 51 18.87 -1.67 -16.90
C ALA A 51 19.24 -2.82 -15.94
N THR A 52 18.34 -3.80 -15.77
CA THR A 52 18.62 -4.97 -14.92
C THR A 52 19.65 -5.91 -15.54
N ILE A 53 19.61 -6.14 -16.85
CA ILE A 53 20.67 -6.91 -17.56
C ILE A 53 22.01 -6.22 -17.38
N ALA A 54 22.10 -4.90 -17.61
CA ALA A 54 23.35 -4.15 -17.48
C ALA A 54 23.88 -4.15 -16.04
N LEU A 55 23.02 -4.02 -15.02
CA LEU A 55 23.39 -4.13 -13.60
C LEU A 55 24.04 -5.50 -13.32
N HIS A 56 23.38 -6.59 -13.73
CA HIS A 56 23.91 -7.94 -13.52
C HIS A 56 25.11 -8.26 -14.42
N TYR A 57 25.25 -7.60 -15.53
CA TYR A 57 26.44 -7.72 -16.40
C TYR A 57 27.67 -7.06 -15.77
N VAL A 58 27.52 -5.89 -15.16
CA VAL A 58 28.64 -5.12 -14.60
C VAL A 58 28.97 -5.56 -13.17
N PHE A 59 27.99 -5.65 -12.29
CA PHE A 59 28.17 -5.96 -10.86
C PHE A 59 28.04 -7.46 -10.57
N ASN A 60 28.57 -7.90 -9.44
CA ASN A 60 28.65 -9.31 -9.05
C ASN A 60 27.70 -9.63 -7.87
N SER A 61 26.38 -9.61 -8.12
CA SER A 61 25.41 -10.04 -7.11
C SER A 61 25.56 -11.53 -6.79
N PRO A 62 25.48 -11.98 -5.50
CA PRO A 62 25.08 -11.21 -4.32
C PRO A 62 26.22 -10.53 -3.56
N VAL A 63 27.47 -10.60 -4.03
CA VAL A 63 28.60 -9.89 -3.40
C VAL A 63 28.39 -8.38 -3.46
N ASP A 64 28.13 -7.85 -4.65
CA ASP A 64 27.59 -6.51 -4.85
C ASP A 64 26.08 -6.54 -4.54
N LYS A 65 25.61 -5.59 -3.74
CA LYS A 65 24.27 -5.62 -3.18
C LYS A 65 23.34 -4.67 -3.89
N PHE A 66 22.18 -5.17 -4.31
CA PHE A 66 21.12 -4.39 -4.95
C PHE A 66 19.95 -4.18 -3.99
N VAL A 67 19.47 -2.94 -3.88
CA VAL A 67 18.26 -2.59 -3.12
C VAL A 67 17.29 -1.91 -4.08
N PHE A 68 16.28 -2.63 -4.50
CA PHE A 68 15.24 -2.13 -5.38
C PHE A 68 14.14 -1.45 -4.57
N ASP A 69 13.92 -0.15 -4.79
CA ASP A 69 12.84 0.58 -4.15
C ASP A 69 11.47 0.00 -4.54
N VAL A 70 10.53 -0.12 -3.59
CA VAL A 70 9.25 -0.85 -3.78
C VAL A 70 9.48 -2.31 -4.16
N SER A 71 10.44 -2.56 -5.02
CA SER A 71 10.81 -3.84 -5.62
C SER A 71 9.79 -4.47 -6.59
N HIS A 72 8.72 -3.77 -6.92
CA HIS A 72 7.68 -4.21 -7.88
C HIS A 72 8.20 -4.31 -9.33
N GLN A 73 9.40 -3.79 -9.63
CA GLN A 73 10.10 -3.85 -10.91
C GLN A 73 11.18 -4.95 -10.97
N THR A 74 11.16 -5.91 -10.02
CA THR A 74 12.21 -6.93 -9.87
C THR A 74 12.00 -8.19 -10.71
N TYR A 75 10.99 -8.30 -11.54
CA TYR A 75 10.80 -9.49 -12.36
C TYR A 75 12.00 -9.80 -13.27
N PRO A 76 12.63 -8.81 -13.96
CA PRO A 76 13.87 -9.05 -14.67
C PRO A 76 15.03 -9.51 -13.77
N HIS A 77 15.14 -8.97 -12.56
CA HIS A 77 16.13 -9.41 -11.56
C HIS A 77 15.91 -10.88 -11.16
N LYS A 78 14.66 -11.25 -10.86
CA LYS A 78 14.31 -12.63 -10.53
C LYS A 78 14.64 -13.61 -11.66
N MET A 79 14.38 -13.21 -12.92
CA MET A 79 14.73 -14.03 -14.10
C MET A 79 16.23 -14.30 -14.18
N LEU A 80 17.08 -13.30 -13.88
CA LEU A 80 18.53 -13.41 -13.96
C LEU A 80 19.17 -14.07 -12.74
N THR A 81 18.43 -14.25 -11.66
CA THR A 81 18.92 -14.84 -10.40
C THR A 81 18.37 -16.24 -10.13
N GLY A 82 18.16 -17.04 -11.20
CA GLY A 82 17.78 -18.45 -11.11
C GLY A 82 16.28 -18.71 -10.95
N ARG A 83 15.44 -17.69 -11.00
CA ARG A 83 13.97 -17.78 -10.83
C ARG A 83 13.20 -17.66 -12.14
N ALA A 84 13.87 -17.83 -13.30
CA ALA A 84 13.24 -17.76 -14.62
C ALA A 84 12.08 -18.76 -14.79
N TYR A 85 12.10 -19.89 -14.09
CA TYR A 85 11.03 -20.89 -14.08
C TYR A 85 9.67 -20.28 -13.72
N GLY A 86 9.61 -19.35 -12.77
CA GLY A 86 8.39 -18.66 -12.36
C GLY A 86 7.83 -17.68 -13.41
N PHE A 87 8.47 -17.59 -14.60
CA PHE A 87 8.01 -16.80 -15.75
C PHE A 87 7.83 -17.65 -17.01
N LEU A 88 8.47 -18.82 -17.06
CA LEU A 88 8.47 -19.70 -18.22
C LEU A 88 7.46 -20.84 -18.08
N ASP A 89 7.24 -21.34 -16.86
CA ASP A 89 6.32 -22.43 -16.55
C ASP A 89 5.06 -21.89 -15.87
N GLU A 90 3.93 -21.97 -16.56
CA GLU A 90 2.64 -21.47 -16.10
C GLU A 90 2.20 -22.11 -14.77
N SER A 91 2.53 -23.40 -14.54
CA SER A 91 2.20 -24.10 -13.30
C SER A 91 2.98 -23.61 -12.08
N ARG A 92 4.00 -22.78 -12.30
CA ARG A 92 4.91 -22.25 -11.28
C ARG A 92 4.85 -20.72 -11.13
N TYR A 93 3.86 -20.07 -11.74
CA TYR A 93 3.73 -18.61 -11.66
C TYR A 93 3.55 -18.09 -10.23
N ASP A 94 2.94 -18.89 -9.36
CA ASP A 94 2.72 -18.57 -7.95
C ASP A 94 3.90 -18.92 -7.03
N ASP A 95 4.93 -19.62 -7.54
CA ASP A 95 6.11 -19.99 -6.73
C ASP A 95 6.96 -18.78 -6.34
N ILE A 96 6.82 -17.66 -7.02
CA ILE A 96 7.58 -16.44 -6.78
C ILE A 96 6.67 -15.26 -6.44
N THR A 97 7.14 -14.40 -5.53
CA THR A 97 6.39 -13.18 -5.16
C THR A 97 6.50 -12.09 -6.22
N GLY A 98 5.63 -11.09 -6.13
CA GLY A 98 5.69 -9.88 -6.95
C GLY A 98 6.76 -8.88 -6.53
N TYR A 99 7.43 -9.13 -5.39
CA TYR A 99 8.38 -8.24 -4.72
C TYR A 99 9.68 -8.96 -4.37
N SER A 100 10.70 -8.21 -3.97
CA SER A 100 11.94 -8.75 -3.44
C SER A 100 11.69 -9.54 -2.13
N SER A 101 12.31 -10.70 -2.00
CA SER A 101 12.18 -11.57 -0.82
C SER A 101 13.45 -12.36 -0.53
N PRO A 102 14.12 -12.12 0.60
CA PRO A 102 15.26 -12.91 1.03
C PRO A 102 14.97 -14.41 1.21
N GLU A 103 13.71 -14.78 1.42
CA GLU A 103 13.29 -16.16 1.50
C GLU A 103 13.34 -16.89 0.16
N GLU A 104 13.25 -16.15 -0.95
CA GLU A 104 13.34 -16.71 -2.29
C GLU A 104 14.77 -16.83 -2.81
N SER A 105 15.64 -15.88 -2.44
CA SER A 105 16.96 -15.79 -3.04
C SER A 105 17.95 -14.98 -2.20
N GLU A 106 19.22 -15.43 -2.14
CA GLU A 106 20.34 -14.68 -1.55
C GLU A 106 20.67 -13.37 -2.27
N HIS A 107 20.11 -13.16 -3.46
CA HIS A 107 20.27 -11.91 -4.23
C HIS A 107 19.31 -10.81 -3.77
N ASP A 108 18.30 -11.13 -2.97
CA ASP A 108 17.32 -10.23 -2.40
C ASP A 108 17.67 -9.94 -0.94
N PHE A 109 18.00 -8.70 -0.58
CA PHE A 109 18.48 -8.37 0.78
C PHE A 109 17.36 -7.96 1.73
N PHE A 110 16.22 -7.53 1.20
CA PHE A 110 15.08 -7.05 1.97
C PHE A 110 13.77 -7.49 1.34
N THR A 111 12.76 -7.77 2.16
CA THR A 111 11.37 -7.82 1.73
C THR A 111 10.86 -6.37 1.66
N LEU A 112 10.61 -5.88 0.46
CA LEU A 112 10.19 -4.51 0.20
C LEU A 112 8.91 -4.46 -0.63
N GLY A 113 8.07 -3.47 -0.35
CA GLY A 113 6.84 -3.18 -1.10
C GLY A 113 6.43 -1.72 -0.99
N HIS A 114 6.93 -1.01 0.04
CA HIS A 114 6.72 0.43 0.19
C HIS A 114 7.81 1.23 -0.51
N THR A 115 7.45 2.43 -0.96
CA THR A 115 8.31 3.35 -1.70
C THR A 115 9.32 4.07 -0.81
N SER A 116 10.35 4.65 -1.44
CA SER A 116 11.23 5.70 -0.88
C SER A 116 12.27 5.22 0.13
N THR A 117 12.36 3.91 0.42
CA THR A 117 13.20 3.36 1.50
C THR A 117 14.56 2.83 1.01
N SER A 118 14.72 2.58 -0.30
CA SER A 118 15.89 1.87 -0.84
C SER A 118 17.21 2.58 -0.57
N VAL A 119 17.25 3.91 -0.64
CA VAL A 119 18.47 4.69 -0.45
C VAL A 119 18.94 4.59 1.01
N SER A 120 18.02 4.74 1.97
CA SER A 120 18.33 4.60 3.40
C SER A 120 18.82 3.19 3.75
N LEU A 121 18.17 2.16 3.24
CA LEU A 121 18.58 0.76 3.42
C LEU A 121 19.96 0.48 2.79
N ALA A 122 20.23 1.03 1.62
CA ALA A 122 21.53 0.92 0.95
C ALA A 122 22.62 1.65 1.72
N CYS A 123 22.34 2.83 2.30
CA CYS A 123 23.25 3.53 3.23
C CYS A 123 23.63 2.63 4.41
N GLY A 124 22.64 1.93 4.98
CA GLY A 124 22.89 0.98 6.08
C GLY A 124 23.81 -0.18 5.66
N LEU A 125 23.58 -0.77 4.47
CA LEU A 125 24.44 -1.83 3.91
C LEU A 125 25.88 -1.32 3.63
N ALA A 126 26.01 -0.12 3.04
CA ALA A 126 27.30 0.49 2.76
C ALA A 126 28.07 0.76 4.07
N LYS A 127 27.40 1.29 5.08
CA LYS A 127 28.00 1.52 6.41
C LYS A 127 28.47 0.23 7.06
N ALA A 128 27.67 -0.83 7.01
CA ALA A 128 28.03 -2.14 7.56
C ALA A 128 29.25 -2.75 6.85
N ARG A 129 29.29 -2.66 5.51
CA ARG A 129 30.43 -3.06 4.68
C ARG A 129 31.70 -2.32 5.09
N ASP A 130 31.64 -1.00 5.22
CA ASP A 130 32.79 -0.16 5.56
C ASP A 130 33.36 -0.50 6.94
N LEU A 131 32.48 -0.70 7.94
CA LEU A 131 32.90 -1.12 9.28
C LEU A 131 33.61 -2.48 9.32
N LYS A 132 33.27 -3.38 8.38
CA LYS A 132 33.92 -4.70 8.24
C LYS A 132 35.19 -4.63 7.39
N GLY A 133 35.48 -3.49 6.76
CA GLY A 133 36.59 -3.34 5.81
C GLY A 133 36.41 -4.15 4.52
N GLU A 134 35.18 -4.54 4.21
CA GLU A 134 34.84 -5.24 2.98
C GLU A 134 34.81 -4.28 1.79
N LYS A 135 35.01 -4.82 0.58
CA LYS A 135 34.96 -4.04 -0.66
C LYS A 135 33.92 -4.67 -1.58
N SER A 136 32.75 -4.10 -1.64
CA SER A 136 31.69 -4.47 -2.58
C SER A 136 30.91 -3.22 -2.94
N ASN A 137 30.27 -3.23 -4.10
CA ASN A 137 29.37 -2.15 -4.45
C ASN A 137 28.04 -2.31 -3.76
N VAL A 138 27.43 -1.20 -3.37
CA VAL A 138 26.04 -1.14 -2.91
C VAL A 138 25.29 -0.23 -3.86
N VAL A 139 24.22 -0.76 -4.45
CA VAL A 139 23.43 -0.08 -5.47
C VAL A 139 21.98 0.02 -5.02
N ALA A 140 21.50 1.23 -4.78
CA ALA A 140 20.09 1.52 -4.63
C ALA A 140 19.46 1.81 -5.99
N ILE A 141 18.32 1.21 -6.31
CA ILE A 141 17.57 1.45 -7.54
C ILE A 141 16.22 2.05 -7.15
N ILE A 142 16.01 3.33 -7.50
CA ILE A 142 14.81 4.07 -7.13
C ILE A 142 14.15 4.71 -8.34
N GLY A 143 12.81 4.62 -8.42
CA GLY A 143 12.02 5.31 -9.44
C GLY A 143 11.86 6.80 -9.15
N ASP A 144 11.66 7.59 -10.19
CA ASP A 144 11.38 9.02 -10.09
C ASP A 144 10.17 9.34 -9.20
N GLY A 145 9.09 8.54 -9.28
CA GLY A 145 7.93 8.67 -8.40
C GLY A 145 8.29 8.54 -6.92
N SER A 146 9.11 7.56 -6.57
CA SER A 146 9.53 7.29 -5.20
C SER A 146 10.45 8.35 -4.59
N LEU A 147 11.12 9.16 -5.42
CA LEU A 147 11.95 10.28 -4.95
C LEU A 147 11.14 11.38 -4.22
N SER A 148 9.83 11.45 -4.42
CA SER A 148 8.99 12.44 -3.72
C SER A 148 8.75 12.13 -2.24
N GLY A 149 9.02 10.90 -1.80
CA GLY A 149 8.93 10.55 -0.38
C GLY A 149 10.04 11.18 0.45
N GLY A 150 9.69 11.66 1.65
CA GLY A 150 10.64 12.33 2.56
C GLY A 150 11.85 11.47 2.85
N GLU A 151 11.66 10.19 3.17
CA GLU A 151 12.75 9.25 3.47
C GLU A 151 13.75 9.09 2.30
N ALA A 152 13.30 9.19 1.04
CA ALA A 152 14.23 9.14 -0.09
C ALA A 152 15.17 10.35 -0.12
N LEU A 153 14.67 11.56 0.19
CA LEU A 153 15.48 12.77 0.28
C LEU A 153 16.41 12.73 1.49
N GLU A 154 15.94 12.27 2.63
CA GLU A 154 16.75 12.04 3.84
C GLU A 154 17.85 11.00 3.56
N GLY A 155 17.52 9.93 2.85
CA GLY A 155 18.48 8.91 2.42
C GLY A 155 19.58 9.46 1.50
N LEU A 156 19.22 10.35 0.55
CA LEU A 156 20.20 11.02 -0.31
C LEU A 156 21.12 11.96 0.47
N ASP A 157 20.58 12.69 1.46
CA ASP A 157 21.37 13.55 2.34
C ASP A 157 22.37 12.74 3.15
N VAL A 158 21.94 11.64 3.76
CA VAL A 158 22.82 10.70 4.48
C VAL A 158 23.83 10.05 3.54
N ALA A 159 23.46 9.70 2.31
CA ALA A 159 24.38 9.14 1.33
C ALA A 159 25.57 10.06 1.05
N ALA A 160 25.32 11.38 0.93
CA ALA A 160 26.37 12.38 0.75
C ALA A 160 27.35 12.44 1.93
N GLU A 161 26.84 12.29 3.15
CA GLU A 161 27.66 12.29 4.39
C GLU A 161 28.48 11.00 4.56
N LEU A 162 28.00 9.86 4.06
CA LEU A 162 28.72 8.59 4.16
C LEU A 162 30.11 8.62 3.53
N GLY A 163 30.28 9.34 2.41
CA GLY A 163 31.56 9.55 1.75
C GLY A 163 32.24 8.28 1.27
N SER A 164 31.49 7.22 0.98
CA SER A 164 32.00 5.91 0.55
C SER A 164 31.25 5.38 -0.66
N ASN A 165 31.60 4.18 -1.14
CA ASN A 165 30.94 3.56 -2.28
C ASN A 165 29.43 3.36 -2.03
N LEU A 166 28.63 4.13 -2.72
CA LEU A 166 27.19 3.96 -2.85
C LEU A 166 26.74 4.49 -4.21
N ILE A 167 26.06 3.66 -4.96
CA ILE A 167 25.54 4.02 -6.28
C ILE A 167 24.01 4.11 -6.17
N VAL A 168 23.44 5.26 -6.51
CA VAL A 168 21.99 5.45 -6.56
C VAL A 168 21.56 5.54 -8.02
N VAL A 169 20.88 4.51 -8.52
CA VAL A 169 20.32 4.49 -9.87
C VAL A 169 18.92 5.08 -9.82
N VAL A 170 18.76 6.28 -10.35
CA VAL A 170 17.46 6.95 -10.49
C VAL A 170 16.86 6.57 -11.84
N ASN A 171 15.81 5.76 -11.81
CA ASN A 171 15.04 5.36 -12.98
C ASN A 171 13.95 6.38 -13.27
N ASP A 172 14.22 7.31 -14.18
CA ASP A 172 13.31 8.38 -14.56
C ASP A 172 12.54 8.02 -15.84
N ASN A 173 11.24 7.83 -15.72
CA ASN A 173 10.33 7.59 -16.84
C ASN A 173 9.17 8.59 -16.90
N ASP A 174 9.27 9.67 -16.11
CA ASP A 174 8.31 10.77 -16.00
C ASP A 174 6.91 10.34 -15.53
N MET A 175 6.85 9.28 -14.72
CA MET A 175 5.60 8.71 -14.21
C MET A 175 5.80 8.03 -12.85
N SER A 176 4.87 8.33 -11.94
CA SER A 176 4.57 7.47 -10.78
C SER A 176 3.58 6.35 -11.19
N ILE A 177 2.54 6.08 -10.40
CA ILE A 177 1.37 5.35 -10.89
C ILE A 177 0.68 6.22 -11.93
N ALA A 178 0.21 7.42 -11.53
CA ALA A 178 -0.27 8.50 -12.38
C ALA A 178 0.87 9.45 -12.80
N GLU A 179 0.55 10.63 -13.30
CA GLU A 179 1.52 11.68 -13.60
C GLU A 179 2.23 12.19 -12.34
N ASN A 180 3.47 12.60 -12.48
CA ASN A 180 4.25 13.18 -11.39
C ASN A 180 3.86 14.62 -11.07
N HIS A 181 3.76 14.96 -9.79
CA HIS A 181 3.45 16.31 -9.30
C HIS A 181 4.53 16.81 -8.33
N GLY A 182 4.89 18.09 -8.45
CA GLY A 182 5.83 18.76 -7.54
C GLY A 182 7.02 19.41 -8.23
N GLY A 183 7.71 20.30 -7.49
CA GLY A 183 8.83 21.09 -8.01
C GLY A 183 10.08 20.27 -8.36
N MET A 184 10.29 19.14 -7.68
CA MET A 184 11.40 18.23 -7.95
C MET A 184 11.35 17.69 -9.39
N TYR A 185 10.16 17.37 -9.89
CA TYR A 185 9.99 16.84 -11.25
C TYR A 185 10.28 17.85 -12.35
N GLN A 186 10.15 19.16 -12.04
CA GLN A 186 10.62 20.23 -12.94
C GLN A 186 12.14 20.19 -13.07
N ASN A 187 12.87 19.89 -11.99
CA ASN A 187 14.31 19.71 -12.05
C ASN A 187 14.71 18.44 -12.82
N LEU A 188 14.04 17.29 -12.58
CA LEU A 188 14.27 16.08 -13.37
C LEU A 188 14.01 16.32 -14.86
N LYS A 189 12.92 17.01 -15.20
CA LYS A 189 12.63 17.44 -16.58
C LYS A 189 13.75 18.30 -17.17
N LEU A 190 14.22 19.30 -16.43
CA LEU A 190 15.33 20.16 -16.85
C LEU A 190 16.59 19.32 -17.13
N LEU A 191 16.87 18.33 -16.28
CA LEU A 191 18.02 17.43 -16.48
C LEU A 191 17.84 16.55 -17.72
N ARG A 192 16.64 16.04 -17.99
CA ARG A 192 16.34 15.33 -19.25
C ARG A 192 16.51 16.23 -20.48
N ASP A 193 15.95 17.43 -20.44
CA ASP A 193 15.97 18.39 -21.56
C ASP A 193 17.38 18.91 -21.89
N THR A 194 18.31 18.87 -20.92
CA THR A 194 19.69 19.36 -21.05
C THR A 194 20.74 18.25 -21.10
N ASP A 195 20.33 17.00 -21.29
CA ASP A 195 21.22 15.83 -21.22
C ASP A 195 22.10 15.84 -19.94
N GLY A 196 21.51 16.16 -18.80
CA GLY A 196 22.16 16.21 -17.49
C GLY A 196 23.13 17.38 -17.26
N LYS A 197 23.18 18.36 -18.18
CA LYS A 197 24.19 19.45 -18.17
C LYS A 197 23.72 20.70 -17.44
N ALA A 198 22.46 20.78 -17.01
CA ALA A 198 21.95 21.95 -16.29
C ALA A 198 22.77 22.22 -15.02
N GLU A 199 23.05 23.51 -14.77
CA GLU A 199 23.73 23.94 -13.53
C GLU A 199 22.87 23.68 -12.30
N CYS A 200 21.54 23.94 -12.43
CA CYS A 200 20.58 23.59 -11.40
C CYS A 200 20.32 22.07 -11.44
N ASN A 201 20.95 21.36 -10.53
CA ASN A 201 20.88 19.89 -10.42
C ASN A 201 20.72 19.50 -8.97
N LEU A 202 19.58 18.96 -8.62
CA LEU A 202 19.20 18.54 -7.26
C LEU A 202 20.28 17.67 -6.62
N PHE A 203 20.76 16.66 -7.32
CA PHE A 203 21.73 15.68 -6.81
C PHE A 203 23.10 16.33 -6.54
N LYS A 204 23.58 17.17 -7.45
CA LYS A 204 24.81 17.91 -7.25
C LYS A 204 24.73 18.93 -6.11
N SER A 205 23.56 19.54 -5.92
CA SER A 205 23.34 20.47 -4.80
C SER A 205 23.38 19.78 -3.43
N MET A 206 23.15 18.48 -3.39
CA MET A 206 23.31 17.61 -2.22
C MET A 206 24.73 17.01 -2.11
N ASN A 207 25.69 17.52 -2.88
CA ASN A 207 27.08 17.05 -2.88
C ASN A 207 27.26 15.58 -3.34
N LEU A 208 26.40 15.10 -4.22
CA LEU A 208 26.50 13.78 -4.84
C LEU A 208 27.11 13.90 -6.23
N ASP A 209 28.01 12.97 -6.57
CA ASP A 209 28.48 12.84 -7.95
C ASP A 209 27.31 12.42 -8.84
N TYR A 210 27.35 12.81 -10.13
CA TYR A 210 26.21 12.65 -11.02
C TYR A 210 26.62 12.19 -12.42
N VAL A 211 25.98 11.13 -12.89
CA VAL A 211 26.09 10.59 -14.26
C VAL A 211 24.70 10.55 -14.88
N PHE A 212 24.56 11.04 -16.11
CA PHE A 212 23.29 11.03 -16.85
C PHE A 212 23.36 10.05 -18.01
N VAL A 213 22.33 9.22 -18.17
CA VAL A 213 22.15 8.26 -19.25
C VAL A 213 20.84 8.57 -19.96
N LYS A 214 20.94 9.19 -21.14
CA LYS A 214 19.78 9.60 -21.94
C LYS A 214 18.97 8.41 -22.45
N ASP A 215 19.65 7.39 -22.93
CA ASP A 215 19.05 6.21 -23.51
C ASP A 215 19.11 5.04 -22.52
N GLY A 216 18.29 5.14 -21.46
CA GLY A 216 18.23 4.18 -20.35
C GLY A 216 17.61 2.82 -20.71
N ASN A 217 17.27 2.60 -21.98
CA ASN A 217 16.93 1.29 -22.54
C ASN A 217 17.95 0.84 -23.62
N ASP A 218 19.12 1.47 -23.68
CA ASP A 218 20.24 1.00 -24.50
C ASP A 218 21.29 0.31 -23.64
N LEU A 219 21.56 -0.96 -23.91
CA LEU A 219 22.47 -1.79 -23.10
C LEU A 219 23.90 -1.24 -23.08
N GLU A 220 24.42 -0.75 -24.22
CA GLU A 220 25.79 -0.24 -24.31
C GLU A 220 25.95 1.03 -23.46
N SER A 221 25.02 1.96 -23.57
CA SER A 221 24.96 3.20 -22.76
C SER A 221 24.91 2.91 -21.27
N LEU A 222 24.10 1.94 -20.87
CA LEU A 222 23.95 1.53 -19.47
C LEU A 222 25.21 0.85 -18.94
N ILE A 223 25.77 -0.13 -19.67
CA ILE A 223 26.99 -0.83 -19.27
C ILE A 223 28.14 0.16 -19.11
N ASN A 224 28.35 1.05 -20.07
CA ASN A 224 29.40 2.06 -19.99
C ASN A 224 29.24 2.99 -18.78
N ALA A 225 27.99 3.37 -18.45
CA ALA A 225 27.71 4.21 -17.28
C ALA A 225 27.97 3.46 -15.96
N PHE A 226 27.55 2.20 -15.86
CA PHE A 226 27.73 1.40 -14.64
C PHE A 226 29.21 1.01 -14.44
N GLU A 227 29.96 0.66 -15.51
CA GLU A 227 31.39 0.42 -15.40
C GLU A 227 32.16 1.65 -14.94
N ARG A 228 31.75 2.85 -15.37
CA ARG A 228 32.35 4.11 -14.95
C ARG A 228 32.22 4.37 -13.46
N VAL A 229 31.12 3.93 -12.83
CA VAL A 229 30.84 4.18 -11.41
C VAL A 229 31.11 2.97 -10.53
N LYS A 230 31.39 1.81 -11.12
CA LYS A 230 31.80 0.63 -10.38
C LYS A 230 33.04 0.92 -9.55
N ASP A 231 33.04 0.42 -8.31
CA ASP A 231 34.14 0.59 -7.36
C ASP A 231 34.45 2.07 -7.03
N THR A 232 33.47 2.96 -7.21
CA THR A 232 33.60 4.37 -6.81
C THR A 232 33.96 4.49 -5.33
N ASP A 233 34.72 5.51 -4.96
CA ASP A 233 35.05 5.85 -3.58
C ASP A 233 34.13 6.92 -2.95
N LYS A 234 33.14 7.38 -3.73
CA LYS A 234 32.16 8.41 -3.35
C LYS A 234 30.75 8.03 -3.74
N PRO A 235 29.75 8.58 -3.07
CA PRO A 235 28.36 8.40 -3.48
C PRO A 235 28.10 9.04 -4.84
N VAL A 236 27.44 8.30 -5.71
CA VAL A 236 27.14 8.76 -7.09
C VAL A 236 25.71 8.43 -7.48
N VAL A 237 25.05 9.39 -8.13
CA VAL A 237 23.74 9.19 -8.75
C VAL A 237 23.92 8.90 -10.23
N VAL A 238 23.39 7.77 -10.69
CA VAL A 238 23.27 7.41 -12.11
C VAL A 238 21.81 7.62 -12.52
N HIS A 239 21.53 8.73 -13.18
CA HIS A 239 20.20 9.11 -13.63
C HIS A 239 19.96 8.52 -15.03
N ILE A 240 19.14 7.48 -15.11
CA ILE A 240 18.78 6.81 -16.38
C ILE A 240 17.38 7.21 -16.82
N VAL A 241 17.21 7.56 -18.10
CA VAL A 241 15.90 7.88 -18.67
C VAL A 241 15.35 6.66 -19.39
N THR A 242 14.30 6.05 -18.85
CA THR A 242 13.71 4.83 -19.42
C THR A 242 12.30 5.05 -19.94
N GLN A 243 11.82 4.10 -20.74
CA GLN A 243 10.44 4.07 -21.21
C GLN A 243 9.63 3.04 -20.44
N LYS A 244 8.72 3.53 -19.57
CA LYS A 244 7.76 2.68 -18.87
C LYS A 244 6.90 1.91 -19.87
N GLY A 245 6.80 0.57 -19.72
CA GLY A 245 6.06 -0.29 -20.64
C GLY A 245 6.78 -0.68 -21.91
N LYS A 246 8.09 -0.42 -22.04
CA LYS A 246 8.95 -0.68 -23.22
C LYS A 246 8.73 -2.04 -23.85
N GLY A 247 8.37 -2.06 -25.15
CA GLY A 247 8.15 -3.29 -25.91
C GLY A 247 6.73 -3.86 -25.83
N PHE A 248 5.82 -3.21 -25.09
CA PHE A 248 4.39 -3.51 -25.12
C PHE A 248 3.59 -2.25 -25.47
N ALA A 249 3.15 -2.14 -26.72
CA ALA A 249 2.60 -0.92 -27.29
C ALA A 249 1.41 -0.34 -26.50
N LEU A 250 0.58 -1.16 -25.89
CA LEU A 250 -0.53 -0.71 -25.06
C LEU A 250 -0.03 -0.05 -23.77
N ALA A 251 1.00 -0.59 -23.13
CA ALA A 251 1.60 -0.04 -21.92
C ALA A 251 2.41 1.23 -22.21
N GLU A 252 3.09 1.31 -23.37
CA GLU A 252 3.78 2.53 -23.80
C GLU A 252 2.81 3.70 -24.03
N LYS A 253 1.61 3.39 -24.54
CA LYS A 253 0.57 4.39 -24.86
C LYS A 253 -0.19 4.86 -23.63
N ASN A 254 -0.43 4.00 -22.66
CA ASN A 254 -1.16 4.32 -21.42
C ASN A 254 -0.41 3.79 -20.21
N LYS A 255 0.55 4.58 -19.74
CA LYS A 255 1.47 4.21 -18.65
C LYS A 255 0.79 4.05 -17.28
N GLU A 256 -0.31 4.79 -17.02
CA GLU A 256 -1.07 4.73 -15.79
C GLU A 256 -1.84 3.41 -15.70
N THR A 257 -2.69 3.11 -16.67
CA THR A 257 -3.47 1.86 -16.73
C THR A 257 -2.60 0.61 -16.65
N TRP A 258 -1.41 0.65 -17.26
CA TRP A 258 -0.49 -0.48 -17.30
C TRP A 258 0.58 -0.45 -16.21
N HIS A 259 0.42 0.34 -15.19
CA HIS A 259 1.31 0.24 -14.02
C HIS A 259 1.17 -1.13 -13.36
N TRP A 260 -0.08 -1.53 -13.08
CA TRP A 260 -0.47 -2.85 -12.62
C TRP A 260 -1.64 -3.35 -13.47
N CYS A 261 -1.72 -4.64 -13.76
CA CYS A 261 -2.79 -5.19 -14.59
C CYS A 261 -3.39 -6.47 -14.00
N MET A 262 -4.70 -6.62 -14.16
CA MET A 262 -5.38 -7.91 -14.03
C MET A 262 -4.97 -8.83 -15.19
N PRO A 263 -5.23 -10.15 -15.13
CA PRO A 263 -5.16 -11.02 -16.30
C PRO A 263 -5.91 -10.42 -17.50
N PHE A 264 -5.27 -10.41 -18.68
CA PHE A 264 -5.79 -9.70 -19.85
C PHE A 264 -5.56 -10.47 -21.16
N ASP A 265 -6.28 -10.08 -22.19
CA ASP A 265 -6.06 -10.52 -23.56
C ASP A 265 -4.92 -9.70 -24.20
N ILE A 266 -3.89 -10.37 -24.71
CA ILE A 266 -2.67 -9.71 -25.19
C ILE A 266 -2.93 -8.79 -26.40
N GLU A 267 -3.84 -9.18 -27.30
CA GLU A 267 -4.09 -8.44 -28.55
C GLU A 267 -4.91 -7.17 -28.30
N THR A 268 -5.91 -7.27 -27.41
CA THR A 268 -6.87 -6.19 -27.17
C THR A 268 -6.56 -5.38 -25.91
N GLY A 269 -5.76 -5.92 -24.98
CA GLY A 269 -5.50 -5.34 -23.66
C GLY A 269 -6.69 -5.39 -22.70
N LYS A 270 -7.80 -6.03 -23.08
CA LYS A 270 -8.99 -6.11 -22.23
C LYS A 270 -8.76 -7.08 -21.07
N PRO A 271 -9.13 -6.71 -19.84
CA PRO A 271 -9.07 -7.63 -18.72
C PRO A 271 -9.98 -8.84 -18.97
N LYS A 272 -9.53 -10.03 -18.54
CA LYS A 272 -10.31 -11.28 -18.65
C LYS A 272 -11.48 -11.33 -17.66
N PHE A 273 -11.40 -10.55 -16.60
CA PHE A 273 -12.43 -10.43 -15.58
C PHE A 273 -12.72 -8.95 -15.37
N THR A 274 -14.00 -8.60 -15.36
CA THR A 274 -14.49 -7.27 -14.98
C THR A 274 -15.41 -7.45 -13.79
N PHE A 275 -15.30 -6.55 -12.84
CA PHE A 275 -16.27 -6.45 -11.76
C PHE A 275 -17.35 -5.46 -12.21
N ASP A 276 -18.56 -5.96 -12.44
CA ASP A 276 -19.71 -5.13 -12.76
C ASP A 276 -20.41 -4.74 -11.46
N GLY A 277 -20.49 -3.46 -11.18
CA GLY A 277 -21.17 -2.93 -10.01
C GLY A 277 -20.49 -1.72 -9.40
N GLU A 278 -21.11 -1.19 -8.36
CA GLU A 278 -20.52 -0.13 -7.54
C GLU A 278 -19.55 -0.73 -6.52
N ASP A 279 -18.47 -0.04 -6.29
CA ASP A 279 -17.50 -0.33 -5.24
C ASP A 279 -17.26 0.92 -4.37
N TYR A 280 -16.49 0.78 -3.30
CA TYR A 280 -16.17 1.92 -2.43
C TYR A 280 -15.45 3.04 -3.19
N SER A 281 -14.64 2.74 -4.21
CA SER A 281 -13.92 3.74 -4.99
C SER A 281 -14.88 4.58 -5.82
N SER A 282 -15.77 3.95 -6.59
CA SER A 282 -16.75 4.63 -7.44
C SER A 282 -17.77 5.44 -6.62
N VAL A 283 -18.22 4.89 -5.51
CA VAL A 283 -19.14 5.58 -4.58
C VAL A 283 -18.48 6.81 -3.94
N THR A 284 -17.21 6.70 -3.55
CA THR A 284 -16.45 7.84 -2.99
C THR A 284 -16.23 8.92 -4.04
N ARG A 285 -15.83 8.54 -5.26
CA ARG A 285 -15.69 9.47 -6.40
C ARG A 285 -16.97 10.25 -6.63
N ASP A 286 -18.09 9.54 -6.78
CA ASP A 286 -19.36 10.16 -7.15
C ASP A 286 -19.86 11.10 -6.04
N TYR A 287 -19.69 10.70 -4.77
CA TYR A 287 -19.97 11.55 -3.62
C TYR A 287 -19.11 12.82 -3.65
N LEU A 288 -17.79 12.71 -3.82
CA LEU A 288 -16.88 13.84 -3.82
C LEU A 288 -17.17 14.80 -4.97
N LEU A 289 -17.39 14.32 -6.19
CA LEU A 289 -17.70 15.15 -7.33
C LEU A 289 -19.03 15.90 -7.15
N ASP A 290 -20.05 15.23 -6.59
CA ASP A 290 -21.33 15.90 -6.31
C ASP A 290 -21.20 16.95 -5.20
N LYS A 291 -20.39 16.67 -4.18
CA LYS A 291 -20.11 17.59 -3.09
C LYS A 291 -19.32 18.82 -3.57
N MET A 292 -18.27 18.62 -4.35
CA MET A 292 -17.42 19.69 -4.92
C MET A 292 -18.19 20.66 -5.83
N LYS A 293 -19.22 20.17 -6.54
CA LYS A 293 -20.10 21.05 -7.35
C LYS A 293 -20.87 22.03 -6.50
N LYS A 294 -21.22 21.64 -5.27
CA LYS A 294 -22.08 22.42 -4.35
C LYS A 294 -21.27 23.25 -3.35
N ASP A 295 -20.07 22.76 -2.99
CA ASP A 295 -19.22 23.35 -1.97
C ASP A 295 -17.77 23.48 -2.49
N LYS A 296 -17.29 24.74 -2.56
CA LYS A 296 -15.94 25.07 -3.05
C LYS A 296 -14.83 24.77 -2.04
N ASP A 297 -15.18 24.55 -0.78
CA ASP A 297 -14.25 24.30 0.29
C ASP A 297 -13.87 22.82 0.41
N VAL A 298 -14.59 21.92 -0.30
CA VAL A 298 -14.29 20.49 -0.37
C VAL A 298 -13.11 20.25 -1.30
N ILE A 299 -12.09 19.57 -0.79
CA ILE A 299 -10.83 19.29 -1.50
C ILE A 299 -10.47 17.82 -1.33
N ALA A 300 -10.27 17.10 -2.43
CA ALA A 300 -9.72 15.76 -2.43
C ALA A 300 -8.19 15.81 -2.49
N ILE A 301 -7.52 15.07 -1.60
CA ILE A 301 -6.06 14.94 -1.56
C ILE A 301 -5.71 13.50 -1.90
N THR A 302 -4.63 13.29 -2.66
CA THR A 302 -4.03 11.97 -2.88
C THR A 302 -2.52 12.03 -2.71
N SER A 303 -1.93 10.89 -2.35
CA SER A 303 -0.48 10.66 -2.35
C SER A 303 -0.11 9.71 -3.50
N ALA A 304 -0.16 10.22 -4.74
CA ALA A 304 0.13 9.52 -6.00
C ALA A 304 -0.72 8.27 -6.28
N THR A 305 -1.86 8.11 -5.58
CA THR A 305 -2.77 6.96 -5.73
C THR A 305 -4.21 7.39 -6.01
N PRO A 306 -4.49 8.23 -7.01
CA PRO A 306 -5.85 8.75 -7.25
C PRO A 306 -6.86 7.64 -7.60
N ALA A 307 -6.41 6.51 -8.12
CA ALA A 307 -7.25 5.36 -8.43
C ALA A 307 -7.91 4.72 -7.19
N VAL A 308 -7.35 4.91 -5.97
CA VAL A 308 -7.93 4.41 -4.70
C VAL A 308 -9.39 4.82 -4.53
N PHE A 309 -9.75 6.01 -4.99
CA PHE A 309 -11.11 6.54 -4.92
C PHE A 309 -11.67 6.92 -6.29
N GLY A 310 -11.23 6.21 -7.33
CA GLY A 310 -11.80 6.29 -8.67
C GLY A 310 -11.51 7.57 -9.44
N PHE A 311 -10.49 8.37 -9.04
CA PHE A 311 -10.11 9.61 -9.72
C PHE A 311 -9.13 9.32 -10.86
N ASP A 312 -9.67 8.92 -12.00
CA ASP A 312 -8.95 8.83 -13.27
C ASP A 312 -8.58 10.21 -13.82
N GLU A 313 -7.87 10.27 -14.95
CA GLU A 313 -7.41 11.52 -15.57
C GLU A 313 -8.57 12.48 -15.87
N GLU A 314 -9.72 11.96 -16.33
CA GLU A 314 -10.90 12.79 -16.65
C GLU A 314 -11.53 13.36 -15.38
N THR A 315 -11.69 12.55 -14.37
CA THR A 315 -12.23 12.95 -13.06
C THR A 315 -11.35 14.00 -12.38
N ARG A 316 -10.02 13.84 -12.44
CA ARG A 316 -9.07 14.85 -11.93
C ARG A 316 -9.22 16.20 -12.64
N LYS A 317 -9.42 16.19 -13.96
CA LYS A 317 -9.70 17.43 -14.74
C LYS A 317 -11.02 18.08 -14.33
N ILE A 318 -12.07 17.29 -14.06
CA ILE A 318 -13.37 17.79 -13.59
C ILE A 318 -13.23 18.42 -12.21
N ALA A 319 -12.53 17.78 -11.28
CA ALA A 319 -12.30 18.31 -9.93
C ALA A 319 -11.44 19.59 -9.93
N GLY A 320 -10.49 19.71 -10.87
CA GLY A 320 -9.69 20.90 -11.09
C GLY A 320 -8.94 21.36 -9.83
N LYS A 321 -9.19 22.59 -9.35
CA LYS A 321 -8.52 23.15 -8.16
C LYS A 321 -8.93 22.49 -6.84
N GLN A 322 -9.98 21.71 -6.83
CA GLN A 322 -10.44 20.95 -5.65
C GLN A 322 -9.80 19.55 -5.56
N PHE A 323 -8.82 19.29 -6.40
CA PHE A 323 -7.99 18.08 -6.35
C PHE A 323 -6.52 18.46 -6.17
N VAL A 324 -5.83 17.78 -5.26
CA VAL A 324 -4.39 17.94 -5.00
C VAL A 324 -3.72 16.59 -4.94
N ASP A 325 -2.69 16.39 -5.76
CA ASP A 325 -1.77 15.27 -5.64
C ASP A 325 -0.43 15.79 -5.08
N VAL A 326 -0.02 15.22 -3.94
CA VAL A 326 1.23 15.61 -3.25
C VAL A 326 2.44 14.77 -3.69
N GLY A 327 2.27 13.86 -4.63
CA GLY A 327 3.26 12.81 -4.92
C GLY A 327 3.20 11.69 -3.88
N ILE A 328 4.19 10.80 -3.86
CA ILE A 328 4.28 9.75 -2.84
C ILE A 328 4.81 10.39 -1.53
N ALA A 329 3.93 11.05 -0.81
CA ALA A 329 4.25 11.84 0.39
C ALA A 329 3.05 11.87 1.35
N GLU A 330 2.76 10.73 1.97
CA GLU A 330 1.63 10.53 2.88
C GLU A 330 1.70 11.46 4.09
N GLU A 331 2.90 11.70 4.62
CA GLU A 331 3.16 12.64 5.71
C GLU A 331 2.71 14.05 5.33
N THR A 332 3.10 14.50 4.14
CA THR A 332 2.69 15.80 3.58
C THR A 332 1.18 15.86 3.36
N ALA A 333 0.56 14.76 2.90
CA ALA A 333 -0.89 14.71 2.69
C ALA A 333 -1.68 14.94 3.98
N VAL A 334 -1.26 14.32 5.09
CA VAL A 334 -1.90 14.52 6.40
C VAL A 334 -1.66 15.94 6.93
N ALA A 335 -0.43 16.45 6.88
CA ALA A 335 -0.10 17.79 7.30
C ALA A 335 -0.84 18.87 6.46
N LEU A 336 -0.94 18.65 5.13
CA LEU A 336 -1.70 19.51 4.23
C LEU A 336 -3.19 19.49 4.55
N ALA A 337 -3.76 18.31 4.80
CA ALA A 337 -5.16 18.18 5.21
C ALA A 337 -5.44 18.96 6.50
N SER A 338 -4.54 18.85 7.50
CA SER A 338 -4.62 19.64 8.71
C SER A 338 -4.58 21.15 8.44
N GLY A 339 -3.64 21.60 7.61
CA GLY A 339 -3.52 23.02 7.22
C GLY A 339 -4.75 23.55 6.47
N ILE A 340 -5.31 22.77 5.56
CA ILE A 340 -6.54 23.11 4.82
C ILE A 340 -7.72 23.24 5.80
N ALA A 341 -7.89 22.28 6.71
CA ALA A 341 -8.96 22.31 7.71
C ALA A 341 -8.82 23.53 8.64
N ALA A 342 -7.61 23.83 9.13
CA ALA A 342 -7.34 25.03 9.93
C ALA A 342 -7.64 26.34 9.16
N GLY A 343 -7.50 26.33 7.83
CA GLY A 343 -7.86 27.42 6.93
C GLY A 343 -9.35 27.52 6.61
N GLY A 344 -10.19 26.63 7.15
CA GLY A 344 -11.64 26.59 6.91
C GLY A 344 -12.07 25.76 5.71
N GLY A 345 -11.15 25.03 5.06
CA GLY A 345 -11.47 24.07 4.00
C GLY A 345 -11.94 22.73 4.55
N LYS A 346 -12.49 21.91 3.68
CA LYS A 346 -13.00 20.56 3.99
C LYS A 346 -12.18 19.50 3.25
N PRO A 347 -10.99 19.12 3.75
CA PRO A 347 -10.12 18.17 3.09
C PRO A 347 -10.63 16.73 3.28
N VAL A 348 -10.59 15.97 2.20
CA VAL A 348 -10.82 14.52 2.21
C VAL A 348 -9.58 13.83 1.64
N TYR A 349 -8.96 12.96 2.42
CA TYR A 349 -7.76 12.23 2.04
C TYR A 349 -8.03 10.72 2.03
N PRO A 350 -8.38 10.15 0.88
CA PRO A 350 -8.43 8.70 0.70
C PRO A 350 -7.03 8.11 0.55
N VAL A 351 -6.75 7.06 1.31
CA VAL A 351 -5.44 6.41 1.36
C VAL A 351 -5.56 4.94 1.69
N TYR A 352 -4.66 4.09 1.18
CA TYR A 352 -4.62 2.68 1.59
C TYR A 352 -4.20 2.53 3.05
N SER A 353 -4.82 1.56 3.74
CA SER A 353 -4.53 1.23 5.14
C SER A 353 -3.05 0.96 5.39
N THR A 354 -2.38 0.28 4.46
CA THR A 354 -0.95 0.01 4.56
C THR A 354 -0.10 1.29 4.42
N PHE A 355 -0.51 2.27 3.60
CA PHE A 355 0.29 3.46 3.34
C PHE A 355 0.14 4.53 4.41
N ILE A 356 -1.02 4.63 5.07
CA ILE A 356 -1.21 5.59 6.17
C ILE A 356 -0.31 5.30 7.37
N GLN A 357 0.27 4.10 7.48
CA GLN A 357 1.24 3.74 8.52
C GLN A 357 2.43 4.69 8.56
N ARG A 358 2.89 5.17 7.40
CA ARG A 358 4.01 6.10 7.27
C ARG A 358 3.75 7.44 7.97
N ALA A 359 2.50 7.87 8.04
CA ALA A 359 2.10 9.18 8.54
C ALA A 359 1.59 9.16 10.00
N PHE A 360 1.97 8.17 10.82
CA PHE A 360 1.50 8.08 12.21
C PHE A 360 1.84 9.33 13.04
N ASP A 361 3.05 9.88 12.88
CA ASP A 361 3.46 11.10 13.58
C ASP A 361 2.59 12.29 13.16
N GLN A 362 2.37 12.49 11.87
CA GLN A 362 1.57 13.59 11.33
C GLN A 362 0.09 13.45 11.72
N LEU A 363 -0.44 12.23 11.77
CA LEU A 363 -1.77 11.99 12.33
C LEU A 363 -1.86 12.45 13.78
N SER A 364 -0.86 12.13 14.59
CA SER A 364 -0.83 12.49 16.00
C SER A 364 -0.54 13.99 16.20
N GLN A 365 0.58 14.50 15.64
CA GLN A 365 1.14 15.81 15.94
C GLN A 365 0.55 16.92 15.07
N ASP A 366 0.41 16.70 13.76
CA ASP A 366 -0.06 17.77 12.88
C ASP A 366 -1.59 17.86 12.84
N LEU A 367 -2.29 16.72 12.91
CA LEU A 367 -3.73 16.66 12.76
C LEU A 367 -4.46 16.61 14.11
N CYS A 368 -4.25 15.54 14.90
CA CYS A 368 -5.12 15.24 16.04
C CYS A 368 -4.84 16.09 17.28
N ILE A 369 -3.59 16.45 17.58
CA ILE A 369 -3.30 17.36 18.71
C ILE A 369 -3.88 18.76 18.48
N ASN A 370 -4.00 19.16 17.20
CA ASN A 370 -4.59 20.44 16.78
C ASN A 370 -6.11 20.33 16.62
N ASN A 371 -6.66 19.12 16.68
CA ASN A 371 -8.09 18.80 16.51
C ASN A 371 -8.71 19.41 15.24
N ASN A 372 -7.95 19.43 14.13
CA ASN A 372 -8.38 19.97 12.86
C ASN A 372 -9.31 18.97 12.14
N ALA A 373 -10.46 19.44 11.67
CA ALA A 373 -11.51 18.62 11.07
C ALA A 373 -11.15 18.21 9.64
N ALA A 374 -10.33 17.18 9.49
CA ALA A 374 -10.05 16.53 8.21
C ALA A 374 -10.68 15.14 8.16
N THR A 375 -11.12 14.73 6.98
CA THR A 375 -11.66 13.40 6.70
C THR A 375 -10.60 12.52 6.04
N LEU A 376 -10.27 11.39 6.65
CA LEU A 376 -9.44 10.34 6.05
C LEU A 376 -10.33 9.16 5.69
N VAL A 377 -10.17 8.60 4.49
CA VAL A 377 -10.83 7.35 4.12
C VAL A 377 -9.77 6.28 3.95
N VAL A 378 -9.78 5.32 4.88
CA VAL A 378 -8.75 4.27 5.00
C VAL A 378 -9.21 3.04 4.21
N PHE A 379 -8.75 2.97 2.95
CA PHE A 379 -9.10 1.92 2.00
C PHE A 379 -8.32 0.63 2.20
N ALA A 380 -8.89 -0.47 1.74
CA ALA A 380 -8.29 -1.81 1.78
C ALA A 380 -7.84 -2.23 3.19
N ALA A 381 -8.53 -1.73 4.21
CA ALA A 381 -8.39 -2.17 5.59
C ALA A 381 -9.21 -3.45 5.78
N SER A 382 -8.67 -4.46 6.40
CA SER A 382 -9.27 -5.77 6.66
C SER A 382 -8.43 -6.91 6.07
N VAL A 383 -8.73 -8.12 6.48
CA VAL A 383 -8.28 -9.36 5.84
C VAL A 383 -8.74 -9.49 4.38
N PHE A 384 -9.77 -8.74 3.99
CA PHE A 384 -10.26 -8.62 2.60
C PHE A 384 -9.59 -7.49 1.82
N GLY A 385 -8.42 -7.04 2.27
CA GLY A 385 -7.58 -6.05 1.59
C GLY A 385 -6.60 -6.70 0.62
N MET A 386 -5.44 -6.06 0.46
CA MET A 386 -4.32 -6.66 -0.26
C MET A 386 -3.74 -7.81 0.56
N ASN A 387 -3.35 -8.89 -0.10
CA ASN A 387 -2.89 -10.12 0.55
C ASN A 387 -1.38 -10.37 0.46
N ASP A 388 -0.61 -9.42 -0.06
CA ASP A 388 0.84 -9.46 -0.03
C ASP A 388 1.37 -8.98 1.32
N VAL A 389 2.42 -9.61 1.84
CA VAL A 389 3.00 -9.33 3.16
C VAL A 389 3.41 -7.87 3.34
N THR A 390 3.77 -7.19 2.26
CA THR A 390 4.18 -5.79 2.29
C THR A 390 3.02 -4.79 2.25
N HIS A 391 1.79 -5.26 2.00
CA HIS A 391 0.61 -4.40 1.79
C HIS A 391 -0.57 -4.73 2.70
N LEU A 392 -0.34 -5.41 3.82
CA LEU A 392 -1.41 -5.86 4.73
C LEU A 392 -2.19 -4.68 5.34
N GLY A 393 -3.52 -4.74 5.26
CA GLY A 393 -4.44 -3.76 5.83
C GLY A 393 -5.04 -4.16 7.17
N ILE A 394 -4.28 -4.84 8.04
CA ILE A 394 -4.78 -5.43 9.29
C ILE A 394 -4.22 -4.78 10.57
N TYR A 395 -3.30 -3.82 10.43
CA TYR A 395 -2.62 -3.17 11.56
C TYR A 395 -3.17 -1.77 11.89
N ASP A 396 -4.09 -1.26 11.11
CA ASP A 396 -4.63 0.09 11.22
C ASP A 396 -5.41 0.34 12.52
N ILE A 397 -6.19 -0.66 12.99
CA ILE A 397 -6.98 -0.54 14.23
C ILE A 397 -6.07 -0.24 15.43
N PRO A 398 -5.08 -1.08 15.80
CA PRO A 398 -4.21 -0.79 16.94
C PRO A 398 -3.37 0.46 16.75
N MET A 399 -2.94 0.78 15.53
CA MET A 399 -2.13 1.95 15.25
C MET A 399 -2.92 3.25 15.43
N MET A 400 -4.05 3.39 14.75
CA MET A 400 -4.79 4.65 14.70
C MET A 400 -5.72 4.84 15.91
N SER A 401 -6.30 3.77 16.43
CA SER A 401 -7.31 3.87 17.50
C SER A 401 -6.75 4.32 18.85
N ASN A 402 -5.45 4.46 18.99
CA ASN A 402 -4.78 4.97 20.18
C ASN A 402 -4.37 6.45 20.08
N ILE A 403 -4.65 7.11 18.94
CA ILE A 403 -4.39 8.54 18.78
C ILE A 403 -5.51 9.34 19.43
N PRO A 404 -5.23 10.21 20.41
CA PRO A 404 -6.24 11.06 21.02
C PRO A 404 -6.91 11.98 19.99
N ASN A 405 -8.18 12.33 20.24
CA ASN A 405 -9.03 13.17 19.41
C ASN A 405 -9.44 12.58 18.05
N LEU A 406 -8.80 11.53 17.57
CA LEU A 406 -9.21 10.88 16.32
C LEU A 406 -10.55 10.15 16.52
N VAL A 407 -11.53 10.46 15.70
CA VAL A 407 -12.76 9.66 15.57
C VAL A 407 -12.53 8.64 14.47
N TYR A 408 -12.48 7.35 14.80
CA TYR A 408 -12.25 6.29 13.84
C TYR A 408 -13.49 5.42 13.70
N LEU A 409 -14.08 5.38 12.51
CA LEU A 409 -15.36 4.76 12.19
C LEU A 409 -15.18 3.53 11.29
N ALA A 410 -16.07 2.55 11.43
CA ALA A 410 -16.14 1.36 10.58
C ALA A 410 -17.60 1.09 10.15
N PRO A 411 -18.00 1.48 8.94
CA PRO A 411 -19.32 1.19 8.40
C PRO A 411 -19.48 -0.29 8.06
N THR A 412 -20.73 -0.77 8.10
CA THR A 412 -21.11 -2.12 7.67
C THR A 412 -21.71 -2.12 6.28
N THR A 413 -22.44 -1.03 5.92
CA THR A 413 -23.17 -0.91 4.64
C THR A 413 -22.73 0.33 3.87
N LYS A 414 -23.03 0.36 2.57
CA LYS A 414 -22.85 1.54 1.70
C LYS A 414 -23.52 2.77 2.29
N GLU A 415 -24.76 2.61 2.78
CA GLU A 415 -25.56 3.70 3.32
C GLU A 415 -24.93 4.27 4.60
N GLU A 416 -24.42 3.42 5.48
CA GLU A 416 -23.66 3.84 6.66
C GLU A 416 -22.38 4.56 6.26
N TYR A 417 -21.62 4.02 5.27
CA TYR A 417 -20.41 4.67 4.76
C TYR A 417 -20.69 6.09 4.26
N LEU A 418 -21.69 6.25 3.40
CA LEU A 418 -22.04 7.56 2.85
C LEU A 418 -22.53 8.54 3.93
N ALA A 419 -23.27 8.05 4.92
CA ALA A 419 -23.72 8.88 6.04
C ALA A 419 -22.56 9.31 6.94
N MET A 420 -21.60 8.44 7.22
CA MET A 420 -20.36 8.76 7.95
C MET A 420 -19.50 9.75 7.18
N LEU A 421 -19.34 9.54 5.88
CA LEU A 421 -18.56 10.42 5.01
C LEU A 421 -19.19 11.83 4.95
N ASP A 422 -20.49 11.91 4.76
CA ASP A 422 -21.20 13.19 4.72
C ASP A 422 -21.13 13.93 6.06
N TRP A 423 -21.34 13.22 7.17
CA TRP A 423 -21.16 13.81 8.50
C TRP A 423 -19.72 14.28 8.72
N SER A 424 -18.74 13.47 8.35
CA SER A 424 -17.32 13.80 8.52
C SER A 424 -16.90 15.06 7.74
N VAL A 425 -17.41 15.23 6.52
CA VAL A 425 -17.11 16.39 5.66
C VAL A 425 -17.83 17.66 6.13
N GLU A 426 -19.01 17.53 6.77
CA GLU A 426 -19.81 18.69 7.19
C GLU A 426 -19.51 19.19 8.60
N GLN A 427 -18.98 18.34 9.49
CA GLN A 427 -18.62 18.74 10.85
C GLN A 427 -17.25 19.49 10.85
N ASN A 428 -16.97 20.25 11.92
CA ASN A 428 -15.75 21.03 12.09
C ASN A 428 -15.10 20.87 13.48
N GLU A 429 -15.42 19.78 14.17
CA GLU A 429 -15.01 19.57 15.56
C GLU A 429 -13.90 18.53 15.74
N HIS A 430 -13.80 17.54 14.83
CA HIS A 430 -12.93 16.39 15.00
C HIS A 430 -12.21 15.97 13.71
N PRO A 431 -10.96 15.51 13.78
CA PRO A 431 -10.38 14.69 12.74
C PRO A 431 -11.09 13.32 12.71
N VAL A 432 -11.51 12.89 11.51
CA VAL A 432 -12.27 11.64 11.34
C VAL A 432 -11.57 10.73 10.35
N ALA A 433 -11.42 9.46 10.71
CA ALA A 433 -11.03 8.40 9.79
C ALA A 433 -12.20 7.42 9.61
N ILE A 434 -12.39 6.93 8.39
CA ILE A 434 -13.42 5.94 8.04
C ILE A 434 -12.71 4.73 7.43
N ARG A 435 -12.84 3.57 8.07
CA ARG A 435 -12.20 2.31 7.70
C ARG A 435 -13.09 1.51 6.77
N ILE A 436 -12.61 1.18 5.58
CA ILE A 436 -13.37 0.38 4.61
C ILE A 436 -12.51 -0.76 4.03
N PRO A 437 -13.08 -1.96 3.86
CA PRO A 437 -12.39 -3.09 3.28
C PRO A 437 -12.31 -2.99 1.75
N CYS A 438 -11.54 -3.89 1.13
CA CYS A 438 -11.49 -4.08 -0.32
C CYS A 438 -12.36 -5.30 -0.72
N CYS A 439 -13.65 -5.24 -0.40
CA CYS A 439 -14.62 -6.26 -0.77
C CYS A 439 -15.91 -5.61 -1.26
N GLU A 440 -16.83 -6.41 -1.77
CA GLU A 440 -18.17 -5.94 -2.09
C GLU A 440 -18.83 -5.38 -0.82
N PHE A 441 -19.41 -4.20 -0.94
CA PHE A 441 -20.19 -3.65 0.16
C PHE A 441 -21.63 -4.21 0.15
N ILE A 442 -22.20 -4.29 1.34
CA ILE A 442 -23.61 -4.59 1.51
C ILE A 442 -24.40 -3.29 1.32
N SER A 443 -25.42 -3.32 0.46
CA SER A 443 -26.41 -2.23 0.35
C SER A 443 -27.78 -2.77 0.64
N ASN A 444 -28.51 -2.12 1.55
CA ASN A 444 -29.88 -2.50 1.93
C ASN A 444 -30.90 -1.41 1.59
N GLY A 445 -30.47 -0.27 1.06
CA GLY A 445 -31.30 0.87 0.70
C GLY A 445 -31.91 1.61 1.90
N GLU A 446 -31.49 1.30 3.13
CA GLU A 446 -32.04 1.91 4.32
C GLU A 446 -31.47 3.30 4.54
N LYS A 447 -32.33 4.26 4.84
CA LYS A 447 -31.88 5.60 5.21
C LYS A 447 -31.29 5.58 6.63
N ILE A 448 -30.01 5.95 6.74
CA ILE A 448 -29.35 6.09 8.02
C ILE A 448 -29.85 7.35 8.73
N THR A 449 -30.35 7.18 9.95
CA THR A 449 -30.85 8.26 10.81
C THR A 449 -29.98 8.49 12.04
N LYS A 450 -28.88 7.72 12.16
CA LYS A 450 -27.93 7.83 13.27
C LYS A 450 -27.23 9.17 13.27
N ASP A 451 -27.17 9.79 14.44
CA ASP A 451 -26.44 11.02 14.68
C ASP A 451 -25.00 10.70 15.11
N PHE A 452 -24.05 10.81 14.18
CA PHE A 452 -22.65 10.52 14.42
C PHE A 452 -21.93 11.58 15.28
N SER A 453 -22.54 12.74 15.54
CA SER A 453 -22.01 13.72 16.50
C SER A 453 -22.05 13.22 17.95
N LYS A 454 -22.89 12.23 18.23
CA LYS A 454 -22.93 11.53 19.53
C LYS A 454 -21.86 10.45 19.53
N LEU A 455 -20.62 10.85 19.77
CA LEU A 455 -19.46 9.96 19.69
C LEU A 455 -19.58 8.72 20.57
N ASN A 456 -19.04 7.61 20.07
CA ASN A 456 -18.94 6.31 20.75
C ASN A 456 -20.30 5.69 21.14
N LYS A 457 -21.43 6.11 20.54
CA LYS A 457 -22.74 5.49 20.75
C LYS A 457 -22.93 4.31 19.80
N TYR A 458 -23.09 3.13 20.38
CA TYR A 458 -23.32 1.88 19.67
C TYR A 458 -24.80 1.70 19.32
N GLU A 459 -25.10 0.76 18.45
CA GLU A 459 -26.46 0.41 18.06
C GLU A 459 -26.76 -1.05 18.38
N VAL A 460 -27.89 -1.29 19.05
CA VAL A 460 -28.38 -2.64 19.32
C VAL A 460 -29.29 -3.06 18.18
N GLY A 461 -28.77 -3.86 17.26
CA GLY A 461 -29.52 -4.39 16.12
C GLY A 461 -30.42 -5.56 16.49
N GLN A 462 -30.11 -6.29 17.59
CA GLN A 462 -30.92 -7.34 18.15
C GLN A 462 -30.78 -7.33 19.68
N GLN A 463 -31.90 -7.30 20.39
CA GLN A 463 -31.94 -7.45 21.86
C GLN A 463 -32.10 -8.92 22.23
N GLY A 464 -31.33 -9.37 23.22
CA GLY A 464 -31.37 -10.71 23.78
C GLY A 464 -30.78 -10.76 25.20
N SER A 465 -30.29 -11.91 25.62
CA SER A 465 -29.66 -12.16 26.92
C SER A 465 -28.52 -13.15 26.84
N ASP A 466 -27.86 -13.38 27.96
CA ASP A 466 -26.73 -14.34 28.17
C ASP A 466 -25.47 -13.99 27.40
N VAL A 467 -25.54 -13.81 26.09
CA VAL A 467 -24.38 -13.48 25.25
C VAL A 467 -24.66 -12.24 24.39
N ALA A 468 -23.71 -11.30 24.35
CA ALA A 468 -23.75 -10.16 23.45
C ALA A 468 -22.63 -10.26 22.43
N PHE A 469 -22.98 -10.23 21.15
CA PHE A 469 -22.03 -10.18 20.03
C PHE A 469 -21.85 -8.74 19.59
N ILE A 470 -20.62 -8.27 19.54
CA ILE A 470 -20.23 -6.93 19.06
C ILE A 470 -19.38 -7.13 17.81
N GLY A 471 -19.94 -6.90 16.63
CA GLY A 471 -19.25 -7.06 15.34
C GLY A 471 -18.83 -5.71 14.77
N LEU A 472 -17.54 -5.52 14.53
CA LEU A 472 -16.99 -4.28 14.02
C LEU A 472 -17.01 -4.25 12.49
N GLY A 473 -17.63 -3.23 11.90
CA GLY A 473 -17.61 -2.96 10.47
C GLY A 473 -18.02 -4.18 9.63
N SER A 474 -17.12 -4.65 8.76
CA SER A 474 -17.34 -5.82 7.88
C SER A 474 -17.65 -7.12 8.63
N PHE A 475 -17.37 -7.21 9.95
CA PHE A 475 -17.66 -8.39 10.76
C PHE A 475 -18.99 -8.31 11.55
N TYR A 476 -19.75 -7.23 11.39
CA TYR A 476 -21.10 -7.18 11.93
C TYR A 476 -22.06 -8.24 11.32
N PRO A 477 -22.05 -8.52 10.02
CA PRO A 477 -22.79 -9.66 9.45
C PRO A 477 -22.41 -11.00 10.07
N LEU A 478 -21.13 -11.26 10.30
CA LEU A 478 -20.65 -12.49 10.96
C LEU A 478 -21.20 -12.58 12.41
N ALA A 479 -21.25 -11.46 13.13
CA ALA A 479 -21.86 -11.40 14.45
C ALA A 479 -23.34 -11.79 14.43
N LYS A 480 -24.11 -11.31 13.43
CA LYS A 480 -25.52 -11.72 13.26
C LYS A 480 -25.67 -13.21 12.99
N GLU A 481 -24.83 -13.76 12.11
CA GLU A 481 -24.86 -15.18 11.78
C GLU A 481 -24.48 -16.06 12.98
N ALA A 482 -23.45 -15.68 13.74
CA ALA A 482 -23.04 -16.37 14.96
C ALA A 482 -24.14 -16.30 16.04
N ALA A 483 -24.77 -15.16 16.23
CA ALA A 483 -25.88 -15.00 17.16
C ALA A 483 -27.07 -15.88 16.79
N LYS A 484 -27.41 -15.97 15.49
CA LYS A 484 -28.47 -16.85 15.01
C LYS A 484 -28.14 -18.32 15.27
N LEU A 485 -26.93 -18.76 14.97
CA LEU A 485 -26.48 -20.13 15.23
C LEU A 485 -26.45 -20.44 16.73
N TYR A 486 -26.08 -19.48 17.57
CA TYR A 486 -26.12 -19.60 19.03
C TYR A 486 -27.57 -19.84 19.53
N GLU A 487 -28.52 -19.04 19.02
CA GLU A 487 -29.95 -19.20 19.33
C GLU A 487 -30.49 -20.57 18.89
N GLU A 488 -30.13 -21.05 17.69
CA GLU A 488 -30.49 -22.38 17.20
C GLU A 488 -29.99 -23.52 18.10
N LYS A 489 -28.76 -23.37 18.65
CA LYS A 489 -28.15 -24.39 19.51
C LYS A 489 -28.60 -24.35 20.97
N THR A 490 -28.97 -23.17 21.50
CA THR A 490 -29.24 -22.97 22.93
C THR A 490 -30.69 -22.66 23.24
N GLY A 491 -31.48 -22.24 22.28
CA GLY A 491 -32.81 -21.69 22.47
C GLY A 491 -32.82 -20.28 23.07
N THR A 492 -31.65 -19.66 23.31
CA THR A 492 -31.53 -18.32 23.91
C THR A 492 -31.14 -17.30 22.83
N LYS A 493 -31.94 -16.24 22.71
CA LYS A 493 -31.68 -15.14 21.80
C LYS A 493 -30.55 -14.28 22.35
N ALA A 494 -29.48 -14.11 21.56
CA ALA A 494 -28.34 -13.27 21.90
C ALA A 494 -28.58 -11.79 21.54
N THR A 495 -27.88 -10.88 22.22
CA THR A 495 -27.82 -9.47 21.82
C THR A 495 -26.81 -9.31 20.69
N VAL A 496 -27.11 -8.47 19.67
CA VAL A 496 -26.18 -8.14 18.57
C VAL A 496 -26.02 -6.64 18.48
N ILE A 497 -24.78 -6.18 18.49
CA ILE A 497 -24.42 -4.75 18.60
C ILE A 497 -23.51 -4.37 17.42
N ASN A 498 -23.84 -3.26 16.74
CA ASN A 498 -22.96 -2.57 15.80
C ASN A 498 -22.29 -1.40 16.53
N PRO A 499 -20.98 -1.44 16.76
CA PRO A 499 -20.29 -0.39 17.51
C PRO A 499 -20.03 0.87 16.68
N TYR A 500 -19.89 0.81 15.36
CA TYR A 500 -19.51 1.88 14.45
C TYR A 500 -18.15 2.53 14.75
N TYR A 501 -17.81 2.75 16.03
CA TYR A 501 -16.62 3.46 16.49
C TYR A 501 -15.54 2.48 16.95
N ILE A 502 -14.31 2.72 16.48
CA ILE A 502 -13.13 1.94 16.86
C ILE A 502 -12.41 2.58 18.06
N THR A 503 -12.43 3.93 18.15
CA THR A 503 -11.62 4.70 19.09
C THR A 503 -12.17 4.71 20.51
N GLY A 504 -13.47 4.58 20.70
CA GLY A 504 -14.08 4.65 22.02
C GLY A 504 -15.08 3.53 22.29
N VAL A 505 -15.63 3.51 23.50
CA VAL A 505 -16.62 2.52 23.94
C VAL A 505 -17.91 3.20 24.44
N ASP A 506 -19.06 2.60 24.21
CA ASP A 506 -20.34 3.03 24.79
C ASP A 506 -20.46 2.50 26.22
N GLU A 507 -19.92 3.26 27.19
CA GLU A 507 -19.90 2.85 28.59
C GLU A 507 -21.30 2.60 29.17
N GLU A 508 -22.30 3.35 28.72
CA GLU A 508 -23.68 3.20 29.16
C GLU A 508 -24.27 1.85 28.71
N LEU A 509 -24.15 1.57 27.40
CA LEU A 509 -24.62 0.30 26.84
C LEU A 509 -23.85 -0.87 27.45
N LEU A 510 -22.52 -0.81 27.49
CA LEU A 510 -21.68 -1.89 28.02
C LEU A 510 -21.97 -2.13 29.53
N THR A 511 -22.27 -1.07 30.31
CA THR A 511 -22.69 -1.21 31.71
C THR A 511 -24.00 -1.96 31.79
N SER A 512 -24.95 -1.68 30.91
CA SER A 512 -26.26 -2.36 30.91
C SER A 512 -26.13 -3.88 30.64
N LEU A 513 -25.14 -4.29 29.82
CA LEU A 513 -24.91 -5.71 29.55
C LEU A 513 -24.53 -6.50 30.82
N LYS A 514 -23.89 -5.86 31.82
CA LYS A 514 -23.53 -6.53 33.09
C LYS A 514 -24.72 -7.05 33.88
N LEU A 515 -25.93 -6.60 33.56
CA LEU A 515 -27.16 -6.96 34.32
C LEU A 515 -27.71 -8.35 33.92
N ASN A 516 -27.59 -8.72 32.65
CA ASN A 516 -28.24 -9.90 32.09
C ASN A 516 -27.41 -10.68 31.03
N HIS A 517 -26.10 -10.37 30.90
CA HIS A 517 -25.19 -11.10 30.04
C HIS A 517 -24.07 -11.75 30.85
N LYS A 518 -23.71 -12.99 30.48
CA LYS A 518 -22.62 -13.78 31.07
C LYS A 518 -21.34 -13.63 30.28
N ALA A 519 -21.49 -13.40 28.95
CA ALA A 519 -20.37 -13.23 28.03
C ALA A 519 -20.63 -12.08 27.04
N VAL A 520 -19.52 -11.43 26.64
CA VAL A 520 -19.45 -10.49 25.53
C VAL A 520 -18.43 -11.03 24.55
N VAL A 521 -18.80 -11.06 23.28
CA VAL A 521 -17.99 -11.58 22.17
C VAL A 521 -17.71 -10.43 21.23
N THR A 522 -16.45 -10.13 20.95
CA THR A 522 -16.07 -9.11 19.96
C THR A 522 -15.51 -9.76 18.71
N LEU A 523 -15.87 -9.22 17.56
CA LEU A 523 -15.42 -9.67 16.26
C LEU A 523 -14.81 -8.49 15.50
N GLU A 524 -13.53 -8.60 15.12
CA GLU A 524 -12.80 -7.59 14.35
C GLU A 524 -11.92 -8.24 13.27
N ASP A 525 -11.75 -7.54 12.14
CA ASP A 525 -10.97 -7.98 10.99
C ASP A 525 -9.55 -7.37 10.94
N GLY A 526 -9.04 -6.99 12.11
CA GLY A 526 -7.68 -6.58 12.39
C GLY A 526 -6.99 -7.55 13.36
N ILE A 527 -5.73 -7.27 13.70
CA ILE A 527 -5.01 -8.02 14.72
C ILE A 527 -5.59 -7.76 16.11
N LEU A 528 -5.61 -8.79 16.95
CA LEU A 528 -6.15 -8.71 18.31
C LEU A 528 -5.32 -7.81 19.24
N ASP A 529 -3.98 -7.89 19.12
CA ASP A 529 -3.06 -7.11 19.95
C ASP A 529 -3.27 -5.60 19.76
N GLY A 530 -3.68 -4.90 20.79
CA GLY A 530 -4.05 -3.48 20.73
C GLY A 530 -5.35 -3.18 19.98
N GLY A 531 -6.11 -4.19 19.59
CA GLY A 531 -7.31 -4.09 18.79
C GLY A 531 -8.54 -3.56 19.52
N PHE A 532 -9.67 -3.57 18.83
CA PHE A 532 -10.97 -3.12 19.37
C PHE A 532 -11.44 -3.99 20.52
N GLY A 533 -11.29 -5.33 20.39
CA GLY A 533 -11.73 -6.28 21.41
C GLY A 533 -11.03 -6.09 22.75
N GLU A 534 -9.75 -5.72 22.76
CA GLU A 534 -9.02 -5.43 24.00
C GLU A 534 -9.57 -4.22 24.75
N LYS A 535 -10.10 -3.21 24.06
CA LYS A 535 -10.77 -2.06 24.72
C LYS A 535 -12.04 -2.50 25.43
N ILE A 536 -12.80 -3.38 24.80
CA ILE A 536 -14.00 -3.97 25.41
C ILE A 536 -13.61 -4.86 26.59
N ALA A 537 -12.61 -5.72 26.46
CA ALA A 537 -12.11 -6.57 27.54
C ALA A 537 -11.64 -5.74 28.73
N ARG A 538 -10.92 -4.64 28.51
CA ARG A 538 -10.50 -3.71 29.57
C ARG A 538 -11.70 -3.12 30.32
N PHE A 539 -12.79 -2.76 29.62
CA PHE A 539 -14.01 -2.24 30.26
C PHE A 539 -14.65 -3.26 31.21
N PHE A 540 -14.65 -4.54 30.81
CA PHE A 540 -15.23 -5.62 31.61
C PHE A 540 -14.28 -6.23 32.65
N GLY A 541 -13.00 -5.86 32.68
CA GLY A 541 -11.95 -6.52 33.49
C GLY A 541 -12.23 -6.68 34.98
N ASN A 542 -13.07 -5.80 35.57
CA ASN A 542 -13.52 -5.87 36.97
C ASN A 542 -14.96 -6.38 37.11
N SER A 543 -15.47 -7.17 36.17
CA SER A 543 -16.84 -7.70 36.20
C SER A 543 -16.85 -9.23 36.12
N ASN A 544 -17.98 -9.84 36.35
CA ASN A 544 -18.19 -11.27 36.19
C ASN A 544 -18.50 -11.67 34.73
N VAL A 545 -18.60 -10.72 33.82
CA VAL A 545 -18.88 -10.96 32.41
C VAL A 545 -17.59 -11.45 31.75
N LYS A 546 -17.62 -12.64 31.16
CA LYS A 546 -16.49 -13.14 30.37
C LYS A 546 -16.42 -12.39 29.04
N VAL A 547 -15.20 -12.08 28.58
CA VAL A 547 -15.00 -11.44 27.25
C VAL A 547 -14.19 -12.38 26.39
N LEU A 548 -14.69 -12.66 25.18
CA LEU A 548 -13.98 -13.41 24.14
C LEU A 548 -13.75 -12.47 22.98
N ASN A 549 -12.49 -12.31 22.61
CA ASN A 549 -12.10 -11.50 21.47
C ASN A 549 -11.72 -12.40 20.30
N PHE A 550 -12.34 -12.18 19.16
CA PHE A 550 -12.04 -12.86 17.89
C PHE A 550 -11.51 -11.84 16.90
N GLY A 551 -10.35 -12.11 16.37
CA GLY A 551 -9.62 -11.30 15.39
C GLY A 551 -8.40 -12.05 14.91
N LEU A 552 -7.51 -11.38 14.19
CA LEU A 552 -6.33 -12.00 13.60
C LEU A 552 -5.17 -12.07 14.58
N LYS A 553 -4.29 -13.05 14.41
CA LYS A 553 -3.00 -13.10 15.09
C LYS A 553 -2.09 -11.97 14.63
N LYS A 554 -1.18 -11.55 15.53
CA LYS A 554 -0.14 -10.56 15.22
C LYS A 554 1.03 -11.20 14.50
N GLU A 555 0.88 -11.38 13.20
CA GLU A 555 1.91 -11.98 12.33
C GLU A 555 1.89 -11.36 10.94
N PHE A 556 3.00 -11.45 10.23
CA PHE A 556 3.09 -11.09 8.82
C PHE A 556 2.64 -12.31 7.99
N ILE A 557 1.47 -12.20 7.37
CA ILE A 557 0.92 -13.23 6.48
C ILE A 557 1.17 -12.83 5.02
N ASP A 558 1.41 -13.81 4.14
CA ASP A 558 1.74 -13.56 2.74
C ASP A 558 0.85 -14.37 1.81
N ARG A 559 0.36 -13.74 0.74
CA ARG A 559 -0.38 -14.35 -0.38
C ARG A 559 -1.43 -15.37 0.08
N TYR A 560 -2.24 -14.95 1.03
CA TYR A 560 -3.22 -15.80 1.69
C TYR A 560 -4.59 -15.77 0.98
N ASN A 561 -5.36 -16.83 1.23
CA ASN A 561 -6.79 -16.83 0.95
C ASN A 561 -7.53 -16.33 2.21
N PRO A 562 -8.39 -15.29 2.12
CA PRO A 562 -9.13 -14.79 3.28
C PRO A 562 -9.92 -15.85 4.03
N ALA A 563 -10.56 -16.79 3.33
CA ALA A 563 -11.37 -17.84 3.97
C ALA A 563 -10.51 -18.79 4.84
N ASP A 564 -9.29 -19.09 4.41
CA ASP A 564 -8.37 -19.92 5.17
C ASP A 564 -7.88 -19.20 6.43
N ILE A 565 -7.49 -17.92 6.29
CA ILE A 565 -7.08 -17.08 7.44
C ILE A 565 -8.21 -16.92 8.45
N LEU A 566 -9.45 -16.70 8.00
CA LEU A 566 -10.59 -16.64 8.91
C LEU A 566 -10.77 -17.94 9.70
N LYS A 567 -10.64 -19.08 9.03
CA LYS A 567 -10.75 -20.41 9.67
C LYS A 567 -9.61 -20.68 10.66
N GLU A 568 -8.37 -20.34 10.31
CA GLU A 568 -7.20 -20.49 11.17
C GLU A 568 -7.26 -19.62 12.43
N ASN A 569 -7.96 -18.49 12.36
CA ASN A 569 -8.16 -17.55 13.47
C ASN A 569 -9.52 -17.73 14.20
N HIS A 570 -10.20 -18.86 14.01
CA HIS A 570 -11.51 -19.15 14.61
C HIS A 570 -12.60 -18.10 14.29
N LEU A 571 -12.54 -17.51 13.11
CA LEU A 571 -13.44 -16.48 12.62
C LEU A 571 -14.55 -17.04 11.70
N THR A 572 -14.97 -18.29 11.91
CA THR A 572 -16.21 -18.82 11.33
C THR A 572 -17.31 -18.86 12.39
N LYS A 573 -18.57 -18.70 12.00
CA LYS A 573 -19.70 -18.72 12.96
C LYS A 573 -19.76 -20.01 13.77
N GLU A 574 -19.39 -21.14 13.17
CA GLU A 574 -19.37 -22.44 13.84
C GLU A 574 -18.30 -22.51 14.93
N GLN A 575 -17.09 -22.04 14.65
CA GLN A 575 -15.98 -22.00 15.60
C GLN A 575 -16.28 -21.03 16.74
N ILE A 576 -16.71 -19.81 16.41
CA ILE A 576 -17.10 -18.79 17.40
C ILE A 576 -18.15 -19.34 18.39
N VAL A 577 -19.22 -19.94 17.86
CA VAL A 577 -20.29 -20.47 18.73
C VAL A 577 -19.82 -21.68 19.55
N ASN A 578 -18.99 -22.55 18.98
CA ASN A 578 -18.43 -23.68 19.73
C ASN A 578 -17.52 -23.20 20.87
N ASP A 579 -16.68 -22.20 20.64
CA ASP A 579 -15.79 -21.62 21.65
C ASP A 579 -16.61 -20.98 22.79
N ILE A 580 -17.72 -20.30 22.47
CA ILE A 580 -18.64 -19.74 23.48
C ILE A 580 -19.28 -20.86 24.31
N LEU A 581 -19.76 -21.94 23.66
CA LEU A 581 -20.42 -23.05 24.37
C LEU A 581 -19.43 -23.82 25.25
N ALA A 582 -18.15 -23.81 24.94
CA ALA A 582 -17.09 -24.42 25.75
C ALA A 582 -16.76 -23.66 27.04
N LEU A 583 -17.26 -22.44 27.20
CA LEU A 583 -17.09 -21.64 28.44
C LEU A 583 -17.98 -22.11 29.62
N ASN A 584 -18.97 -22.96 29.36
CA ASN A 584 -19.95 -23.42 30.35
C ASN A 584 -19.51 -24.68 31.10
#